data_0dbfc88c1adb86d7508e6d2db162afb6
#
_entry.id   0dbfc88c1adb86d7508e6d2db162afb6
#
_cell.length_a   1.000
_cell.length_b   1.000
_cell.length_c   1.000
_cell.angle_alpha   90.00
_cell.angle_beta   90.00
_cell.angle_gamma   90.00
#
_symmetry.space_group_name_H-M   'P 1'
#
loop_
_entity.id
_entity.type
_entity.pdbx_description
1 polymer ?
#
loop_
_entity_poly.entity_id
_entity_poly.type
_entity_poly.pdbx_seq_one_letter_code
_entity_poly.pdbx_strand_id
1 'polypeptide(L)'
;MAERGRLYLWPRNRSFGDSKARPVLVIAPDAATRLSRRWVVLPLSTEQRLGRNPLAYMLEPSPANGLRQAHFVMTWLPTAVHADQLQGPLGRLAAGELKEIAAAIIQSLDLHCQEPWQPNDGP
;
A
#
# COMPACT_ATOMS: atom_id res chain seq x y z
N MET A 1 -5.46 13.35 -10.26
CA MET A 1 -4.19 13.07 -9.58
C MET A 1 -4.47 12.44 -8.23
N ALA A 2 -3.85 11.32 -7.94
CA ALA A 2 -4.05 10.67 -6.67
C ALA A 2 -3.22 11.30 -5.57
N GLU A 3 -3.77 11.29 -4.37
CA GLU A 3 -3.08 11.74 -3.18
C GLU A 3 -2.63 10.52 -2.37
N ARG A 4 -1.54 10.69 -1.64
CA ARG A 4 -1.12 9.68 -0.68
C ARG A 4 -2.26 9.41 0.31
N GLY A 5 -2.53 8.16 0.57
CA GLY A 5 -3.60 7.75 1.47
C GLY A 5 -4.92 7.45 0.81
N ARG A 6 -5.03 7.65 -0.51
CA ARG A 6 -6.22 7.26 -1.22
C ARG A 6 -6.22 5.78 -1.54
N LEU A 7 -7.41 5.19 -1.54
CA LEU A 7 -7.61 3.79 -1.90
C LEU A 7 -8.23 3.70 -3.28
N TYR A 8 -7.69 2.81 -4.09
CA TYR A 8 -8.19 2.51 -5.43
C TYR A 8 -8.41 1.03 -5.57
N LEU A 9 -9.11 0.64 -6.62
CA LEU A 9 -9.29 -0.74 -6.97
C LEU A 9 -8.33 -1.10 -8.10
N TRP A 10 -7.52 -2.13 -7.88
CA TRP A 10 -6.64 -2.69 -8.89
C TRP A 10 -7.35 -3.89 -9.48
N PRO A 11 -7.68 -3.86 -10.77
CA PRO A 11 -8.37 -4.98 -11.39
C PRO A 11 -7.57 -6.26 -11.29
N ARG A 12 -8.23 -7.36 -11.57
CA ARG A 12 -7.62 -8.68 -11.57
C ARG A 12 -6.21 -8.66 -12.14
N ASN A 13 -5.24 -9.12 -11.36
CA ASN A 13 -3.84 -9.09 -11.74
C ASN A 13 -3.23 -10.48 -11.65
N ARG A 14 -2.85 -11.03 -12.80
CA ARG A 14 -2.28 -12.37 -12.88
C ARG A 14 -0.93 -12.48 -12.19
N SER A 15 -0.18 -11.39 -12.13
CA SER A 15 1.13 -11.38 -11.46
C SER A 15 1.02 -11.66 -9.97
N PHE A 16 -0.12 -11.30 -9.37
CA PHE A 16 -0.40 -11.62 -7.97
C PHE A 16 -1.21 -12.91 -7.82
N GLY A 17 -1.57 -13.56 -8.91
CA GLY A 17 -2.46 -14.70 -8.86
C GLY A 17 -3.88 -14.31 -8.50
N ASP A 18 -4.24 -13.05 -8.69
CA ASP A 18 -5.56 -12.57 -8.30
C ASP A 18 -6.62 -12.97 -9.32
N SER A 19 -7.70 -13.55 -8.82
CA SER A 19 -8.88 -13.84 -9.60
C SER A 19 -9.91 -12.70 -9.55
N LYS A 20 -9.72 -11.75 -8.62
CA LYS A 20 -10.61 -10.62 -8.37
C LYS A 20 -9.85 -9.33 -8.31
N ALA A 21 -10.57 -8.23 -8.45
CA ALA A 21 -9.99 -6.92 -8.20
C ALA A 21 -9.60 -6.79 -6.72
N ARG A 22 -8.56 -6.02 -6.46
CA ARG A 22 -7.97 -5.89 -5.13
C ARG A 22 -7.84 -4.41 -4.77
N PRO A 23 -8.25 -4.00 -3.57
CA PRO A 23 -7.96 -2.64 -3.15
C PRO A 23 -6.46 -2.43 -2.97
N VAL A 24 -6.01 -1.22 -3.28
CA VAL A 24 -4.62 -0.81 -3.07
C VAL A 24 -4.60 0.58 -2.45
N LEU A 25 -3.55 0.85 -1.69
CA LEU A 25 -3.34 2.12 -1.02
C LEU A 25 -2.20 2.88 -1.70
N VAL A 26 -2.47 4.10 -2.13
CA VAL A 26 -1.43 4.94 -2.76
C VAL A 26 -0.51 5.49 -1.69
N ILE A 27 0.78 5.22 -1.82
CA ILE A 27 1.81 5.73 -0.91
C ILE A 27 2.78 6.69 -1.60
N ALA A 28 2.93 6.59 -2.92
CA ALA A 28 3.72 7.55 -3.68
C ALA A 28 2.96 7.93 -4.95
N PRO A 29 2.37 9.13 -4.97
CA PRO A 29 1.56 9.60 -6.09
C PRO A 29 2.42 10.21 -7.19
N ASP A 30 1.77 10.70 -8.24
CA ASP A 30 2.40 11.28 -9.43
C ASP A 30 3.48 12.31 -9.12
N ALA A 31 3.33 13.07 -8.03
CA ALA A 31 4.32 14.09 -7.70
C ALA A 31 5.71 13.48 -7.52
N ALA A 32 5.79 12.22 -7.06
CA ALA A 32 7.04 11.51 -6.86
C ALA A 32 7.47 10.71 -8.10
N THR A 33 6.52 10.38 -8.99
CA THR A 33 6.79 9.49 -10.13
C THR A 33 6.29 10.07 -11.44
N ARG A 34 6.31 11.40 -11.52
CA ARG A 34 5.71 12.18 -12.59
C ARG A 34 6.03 11.69 -14.02
N LEU A 35 7.30 11.38 -14.26
CA LEU A 35 7.73 11.05 -15.61
C LEU A 35 7.27 9.67 -16.06
N SER A 36 7.03 8.76 -15.13
CA SER A 36 6.66 7.38 -15.46
C SER A 36 5.16 7.14 -15.41
N ARG A 37 4.39 8.08 -14.86
CA ARG A 37 2.95 7.94 -14.63
C ARG A 37 2.63 6.69 -13.81
N ARG A 38 3.54 6.29 -12.96
CA ARG A 38 3.37 5.14 -12.08
C ARG A 38 3.23 5.61 -10.66
N TRP A 39 2.33 4.96 -9.95
CA TRP A 39 2.13 5.21 -8.54
C TRP A 39 2.69 4.00 -7.78
N VAL A 40 3.23 4.26 -6.60
CA VAL A 40 3.62 3.18 -5.72
C VAL A 40 2.48 2.95 -4.75
N VAL A 41 2.03 1.70 -4.68
CA VAL A 41 0.88 1.32 -3.87
C VAL A 41 1.23 0.15 -2.97
N LEU A 42 0.43 -0.03 -1.92
CA LEU A 42 0.46 -1.23 -1.08
C LEU A 42 -0.82 -2.02 -1.35
N PRO A 43 -0.72 -3.30 -1.69
CA PRO A 43 -1.91 -4.12 -1.88
C PRO A 43 -2.59 -4.42 -0.55
N LEU A 44 -3.90 -4.54 -0.58
CA LEU A 44 -4.70 -4.97 0.57
C LEU A 44 -5.24 -6.38 0.31
N SER A 45 -5.46 -7.13 1.39
CA SER A 45 -5.96 -8.50 1.28
C SER A 45 -6.90 -8.81 2.43
N THR A 46 -7.90 -9.67 2.16
CA THR A 46 -8.80 -10.18 3.19
C THR A 46 -8.29 -11.48 3.80
N GLU A 47 -7.10 -11.94 3.42
CA GLU A 47 -6.52 -13.19 3.90
C GLU A 47 -6.32 -13.15 5.41
N GLN A 48 -7.04 -14.02 6.12
CA GLN A 48 -7.05 -14.00 7.58
C GLN A 48 -5.69 -14.33 8.21
N ARG A 49 -4.87 -15.11 7.52
CA ARG A 49 -3.53 -15.45 8.04
C ARG A 49 -2.64 -14.23 8.20
N LEU A 50 -2.93 -13.16 7.47
CA LEU A 50 -2.15 -11.92 7.59
C LEU A 50 -2.27 -11.29 8.97
N GLY A 51 -3.33 -11.62 9.72
CA GLY A 51 -3.47 -11.13 11.08
C GLY A 51 -2.36 -11.57 12.02
N ARG A 52 -1.59 -12.60 11.64
CA ARG A 52 -0.44 -13.06 12.43
C ARG A 52 0.83 -12.28 12.13
N ASN A 53 0.83 -11.50 11.06
CA ASN A 53 2.01 -10.72 10.70
C ASN A 53 1.91 -9.36 11.38
N PRO A 54 2.85 -9.02 12.28
CA PRO A 54 2.76 -7.74 13.01
C PRO A 54 2.89 -6.52 12.12
N LEU A 55 3.37 -6.68 10.90
CA LEU A 55 3.51 -5.58 9.95
C LEU A 55 2.32 -5.44 9.01
N ALA A 56 1.37 -6.37 9.06
CA ALA A 56 0.11 -6.24 8.35
C ALA A 56 -0.79 -5.30 9.14
N TYR A 57 -1.24 -4.22 8.51
CA TYR A 57 -2.06 -3.22 9.16
C TYR A 57 -3.52 -3.45 8.83
N MET A 58 -4.33 -3.71 9.83
CA MET A 58 -5.75 -3.99 9.61
C MET A 58 -6.55 -2.70 9.48
N LEU A 59 -7.35 -2.62 8.43
CA LEU A 59 -8.29 -1.54 8.19
C LEU A 59 -9.71 -2.07 8.33
N GLU A 60 -10.45 -1.53 9.29
CA GLU A 60 -11.87 -1.81 9.40
C GLU A 60 -12.63 -1.03 8.34
N PRO A 61 -13.71 -1.57 7.81
CA PRO A 61 -14.52 -0.83 6.84
C PRO A 61 -15.10 0.43 7.45
N SER A 62 -15.09 1.50 6.69
CA SER A 62 -15.66 2.77 7.10
C SER A 62 -16.23 3.49 5.88
N PRO A 63 -17.15 4.46 6.09
CA PRO A 63 -17.61 5.28 4.97
C PRO A 63 -16.48 6.03 4.29
N ALA A 64 -15.45 6.42 5.05
CA ALA A 64 -14.33 7.18 4.50
C ALA A 64 -13.44 6.35 3.60
N ASN A 65 -13.16 5.09 3.98
CA ASN A 65 -12.24 4.26 3.19
C ASN A 65 -12.94 3.46 2.09
N GLY A 66 -14.26 3.35 2.13
CA GLY A 66 -15.03 2.68 1.09
C GLY A 66 -14.89 1.17 1.04
N LEU A 67 -14.25 0.56 2.05
CA LEU A 67 -14.13 -0.89 2.12
C LEU A 67 -15.42 -1.50 2.63
N ARG A 68 -15.75 -2.70 2.16
CA ARG A 68 -16.95 -3.42 2.58
C ARG A 68 -16.67 -4.42 3.70
N GLN A 69 -15.42 -4.78 3.88
CA GLN A 69 -14.99 -5.71 4.91
C GLN A 69 -13.59 -5.35 5.34
N ALA A 70 -13.15 -5.92 6.46
CA ALA A 70 -11.81 -5.67 6.96
C ALA A 70 -10.77 -6.17 5.97
N HIS A 71 -9.72 -5.39 5.79
CA HIS A 71 -8.59 -5.74 4.94
C HIS A 71 -7.30 -5.53 5.69
N PHE A 72 -6.27 -6.25 5.29
CA PHE A 72 -4.91 -6.05 5.79
C PHE A 72 -4.10 -5.35 4.72
N VAL A 73 -3.45 -4.27 5.10
CA VAL A 73 -2.49 -3.58 4.23
C VAL A 73 -1.16 -4.31 4.33
N MET A 74 -0.65 -4.76 3.21
CA MET A 74 0.63 -5.47 3.18
C MET A 74 1.76 -4.46 3.04
N THR A 75 2.26 -3.98 4.17
CA THR A 75 3.20 -2.87 4.22
C THR A 75 4.56 -3.21 3.63
N TRP A 76 4.86 -4.49 3.48
CA TRP A 76 6.14 -4.97 2.96
C TRP A 76 6.15 -5.15 1.44
N LEU A 77 5.05 -4.80 0.75
CA LEU A 77 4.92 -5.02 -0.69
C LEU A 77 4.65 -3.74 -1.49
N PRO A 78 5.50 -2.71 -1.36
CA PRO A 78 5.34 -1.56 -2.25
C PRO A 78 5.46 -2.02 -3.70
N THR A 79 4.48 -1.65 -4.49
CA THR A 79 4.37 -2.12 -5.87
C THR A 79 4.11 -0.94 -6.78
N ALA A 80 4.86 -0.83 -7.87
CA ALA A 80 4.62 0.22 -8.85
C ALA A 80 3.54 -0.23 -9.81
N VAL A 81 2.51 0.60 -9.98
CA VAL A 81 1.42 0.33 -10.91
C VAL A 81 1.25 1.52 -11.82
N HIS A 82 0.78 1.26 -13.03
CA HIS A 82 0.43 2.32 -13.95
C HIS A 82 -0.88 2.94 -13.49
N ALA A 83 -0.92 4.26 -13.38
CA ALA A 83 -2.10 4.96 -12.86
C ALA A 83 -3.37 4.60 -13.64
N ASP A 84 -3.24 4.38 -14.93
CA ASP A 84 -4.38 4.07 -15.80
C ASP A 84 -5.01 2.71 -15.49
N GLN A 85 -4.32 1.85 -14.76
CA GLN A 85 -4.84 0.53 -14.40
C GLN A 85 -5.76 0.56 -13.18
N LEU A 86 -5.78 1.68 -12.46
CA LEU A 86 -6.53 1.77 -11.22
C LEU A 86 -7.91 2.37 -11.46
N GLN A 87 -8.87 1.91 -10.68
CA GLN A 87 -10.25 2.36 -10.73
C GLN A 87 -10.64 2.98 -9.40
N GLY A 88 -11.43 4.01 -9.45
CA GLY A 88 -11.89 4.69 -8.24
C GLY A 88 -11.61 6.16 -8.28
N PRO A 89 -11.39 6.82 -7.13
CA PRO A 89 -11.02 6.23 -5.82
C PRO A 89 -12.17 5.54 -5.09
N LEU A 90 -11.82 4.59 -4.23
CA LEU A 90 -12.78 3.96 -3.32
C LEU A 90 -12.99 4.83 -2.08
N GLY A 91 -11.95 5.46 -1.62
CA GLY A 91 -11.97 6.25 -0.41
C GLY A 91 -10.57 6.67 -0.01
N ARG A 92 -10.41 6.98 1.27
CA ARG A 92 -9.10 7.40 1.79
C ARG A 92 -8.97 7.05 3.27
N LEU A 93 -7.73 7.02 3.72
CA LEU A 93 -7.40 6.75 5.12
C LEU A 93 -7.44 8.04 5.93
N ALA A 94 -7.66 7.89 7.23
CA ALA A 94 -7.44 8.96 8.17
C ALA A 94 -5.93 9.23 8.30
N ALA A 95 -5.57 10.46 8.67
CA ALA A 95 -4.16 10.83 8.80
C ALA A 95 -3.42 9.95 9.80
N GLY A 96 -4.08 9.57 10.90
CA GLY A 96 -3.47 8.71 11.91
C GLY A 96 -3.16 7.32 11.38
N GLU A 97 -4.08 6.76 10.58
CA GLU A 97 -3.87 5.46 9.97
C GLU A 97 -2.69 5.48 9.01
N LEU A 98 -2.63 6.53 8.18
CA LEU A 98 -1.55 6.66 7.21
C LEU A 98 -0.19 6.78 7.91
N LYS A 99 -0.14 7.50 9.03
CA LYS A 99 1.08 7.66 9.81
C LYS A 99 1.56 6.31 10.36
N GLU A 100 0.65 5.51 10.88
CA GLU A 100 0.99 4.19 11.42
C GLU A 100 1.45 3.25 10.31
N ILE A 101 0.82 3.31 9.15
CA ILE A 101 1.22 2.51 8.00
C ILE A 101 2.61 2.93 7.52
N ALA A 102 2.89 4.23 7.49
CA ALA A 102 4.21 4.71 7.09
C ALA A 102 5.30 4.17 8.02
N ALA A 103 5.04 4.17 9.33
CA ALA A 103 5.98 3.59 10.29
C ALA A 103 6.20 2.09 10.03
N ALA A 104 5.13 1.37 9.71
CA ALA A 104 5.22 -0.05 9.41
C ALA A 104 6.02 -0.32 8.12
N ILE A 105 5.90 0.55 7.12
CA ILE A 105 6.70 0.44 5.89
C ILE A 105 8.18 0.55 6.21
N ILE A 106 8.55 1.57 6.98
CA ILE A 106 9.94 1.78 7.38
C ILE A 106 10.48 0.53 8.07
N GLN A 107 9.71 -0.02 8.98
CA GLN A 107 10.10 -1.21 9.72
C GLN A 107 10.16 -2.45 8.82
N SER A 108 9.17 -2.61 7.94
CA SER A 108 9.09 -3.82 7.10
C SER A 108 10.20 -3.89 6.07
N LEU A 109 10.70 -2.73 5.63
CA LEU A 109 11.79 -2.65 4.67
C LEU A 109 13.14 -2.41 5.34
N ASP A 110 13.16 -2.40 6.67
CA ASP A 110 14.35 -2.18 7.47
C ASP A 110 15.05 -0.86 7.10
N LEU A 111 14.26 0.17 6.87
CA LEU A 111 14.75 1.48 6.45
C LEU A 111 15.00 2.36 7.67
N HIS A 112 15.92 1.92 8.53
CA HIS A 112 16.31 2.73 9.67
C HIS A 112 17.21 3.87 9.23
N CYS A 113 17.02 5.03 9.83
CA CYS A 113 17.78 6.21 9.46
C CYS A 113 19.20 6.12 9.98
N GLN A 114 20.03 5.46 9.24
CA GLN A 114 21.47 5.44 9.44
C GLN A 114 22.08 6.31 8.35
N GLU A 115 22.75 7.34 8.73
CA GLU A 115 23.34 8.24 7.76
C GLU A 115 24.86 8.11 7.78
N PRO A 116 25.51 7.92 6.64
CA PRO A 116 24.89 7.64 5.35
C PRO A 116 24.44 6.18 5.26
N TRP A 117 23.53 5.90 4.32
CA TRP A 117 23.12 4.52 4.07
C TRP A 117 24.34 3.71 3.66
N GLN A 118 24.52 2.58 4.32
CA GLN A 118 25.64 1.69 4.05
C GLN A 118 25.11 0.41 3.43
N PRO A 119 25.68 -0.04 2.31
CA PRO A 119 25.36 -1.38 1.86
C PRO A 119 25.83 -2.36 2.92
N ASN A 120 25.15 -3.50 2.98
CA ASN A 120 25.52 -4.54 3.92
C ASN A 120 26.95 -5.01 3.64
N ASP A 121 27.83 -4.84 4.63
CA ASP A 121 29.21 -5.25 4.50
C ASP A 121 29.40 -6.74 4.73
N GLY A 122 28.39 -7.41 5.19
CA GLY A 122 28.49 -8.82 5.48
C GLY A 122 28.82 -9.62 4.25
N PRO A 123 29.34 -10.79 4.45
CA PRO A 123 29.56 -11.67 3.31
C PRO A 123 28.24 -11.98 2.66
#